data_2256d6afd7ffcb5d4ee4f787bf52ad02
#
_entry.id   2256d6afd7ffcb5d4ee4f787bf52ad02
#
_cell.length_a   1.000
_cell.length_b   1.000
_cell.length_c   1.000
_cell.angle_alpha   90.00
_cell.angle_beta   90.00
_cell.angle_gamma   90.00
#
_symmetry.space_group_name_H-M   'P 1'
#
loop_
_entity.id
_entity.type
_entity.pdbx_description
1 polymer ?
#
loop_
_entity_poly.entity_id
_entity_poly.type
_entity_poly.pdbx_seq_one_letter_code
_entity_poly.pdbx_strand_id
1 'polypeptide(L)'
;LTARAYFDGADAAESKLRADITALWEAVEWDFFTKEGTEKVLYWHWSPDKGSAMNMPIQGWNEALIVYVLAASSPTHPIGREVYAEGWARGGAMRNGKSFYDTVLPLGEDYGGPLFWTHYSFLGLNPRGLSDAYADYWEQVCNHTRINYAYCVDNPKGYAGYGADCWGLTPSDIPDGYTASSPTNDRGVIAPTAALSSMPYTPDESMAALRFFYYKLGDKLWSDYGFIDSFDLTSGWFDRGMHIAI
;
A
#
# COMPACT_ATOMS: atom_id res chain seq x y z
N LEU A 1 -1.80 9.27 -14.90
CA LEU A 1 -0.47 9.68 -15.39
C LEU A 1 0.33 8.50 -15.93
N THR A 2 0.31 7.33 -15.29
CA THR A 2 0.97 6.11 -15.79
C THR A 2 0.45 5.73 -17.18
N ALA A 3 -0.89 5.70 -17.37
CA ALA A 3 -1.49 5.48 -18.68
C ALA A 3 -1.07 6.54 -19.73
N ARG A 4 -0.94 7.80 -19.32
CA ARG A 4 -0.44 8.88 -20.19
C ARG A 4 1.00 8.62 -20.67
N ALA A 5 1.84 8.04 -19.83
CA ALA A 5 3.21 7.69 -20.19
C ALA A 5 3.29 6.41 -21.05
N TYR A 6 2.36 5.48 -20.86
CA TYR A 6 2.30 4.21 -21.59
C TYR A 6 1.79 4.38 -23.02
N PHE A 7 0.70 5.14 -23.20
CA PHE A 7 0.11 5.44 -24.51
C PHE A 7 0.79 6.66 -25.13
N ASP A 8 1.98 6.47 -25.71
CA ASP A 8 2.84 7.54 -26.24
C ASP A 8 2.85 7.65 -27.77
N GLY A 9 2.01 6.87 -28.45
CA GLY A 9 1.89 6.87 -29.91
C GLY A 9 1.43 8.20 -30.49
N ALA A 10 1.73 8.40 -31.77
CA ALA A 10 1.42 9.63 -32.50
C ALA A 10 0.01 9.66 -33.11
N ASP A 11 -0.77 8.59 -32.99
CA ASP A 11 -2.14 8.57 -33.51
C ASP A 11 -3.09 9.51 -32.75
N ALA A 12 -4.20 9.85 -33.39
CA ALA A 12 -5.13 10.84 -32.85
C ALA A 12 -5.83 10.36 -31.57
N ALA A 13 -6.08 9.05 -31.42
CA ALA A 13 -6.77 8.50 -30.27
C ALA A 13 -5.88 8.56 -29.00
N GLU A 14 -4.62 8.13 -29.12
CA GLU A 14 -3.66 8.21 -28.01
C GLU A 14 -3.31 9.66 -27.67
N SER A 15 -3.19 10.54 -28.68
CA SER A 15 -2.97 11.97 -28.46
C SER A 15 -4.12 12.60 -27.68
N LYS A 16 -5.38 12.26 -28.03
CA LYS A 16 -6.55 12.70 -27.27
C LYS A 16 -6.57 12.15 -25.87
N LEU A 17 -6.28 10.86 -25.69
CA LEU A 17 -6.20 10.23 -24.36
C LEU A 17 -5.21 10.93 -23.45
N ARG A 18 -4.00 11.25 -23.95
CA ARG A 18 -3.01 12.02 -23.18
C ARG A 18 -3.49 13.42 -22.79
N ALA A 19 -4.19 14.10 -23.70
CA ALA A 19 -4.76 15.41 -23.43
C ALA A 19 -5.85 15.34 -22.35
N ASP A 20 -6.77 14.36 -22.45
CA ASP A 20 -7.83 14.15 -21.49
C ASP A 20 -7.27 13.81 -20.09
N ILE A 21 -6.27 12.92 -20.01
CA ILE A 21 -5.59 12.60 -18.73
C ILE A 21 -4.89 13.84 -18.13
N THR A 22 -4.25 14.65 -18.98
CA THR A 22 -3.60 15.88 -18.54
C THR A 22 -4.63 16.86 -17.97
N ALA A 23 -5.73 17.08 -18.68
CA ALA A 23 -6.79 17.97 -18.23
C ALA A 23 -7.43 17.51 -16.90
N LEU A 24 -7.65 16.21 -16.74
CA LEU A 24 -8.15 15.64 -15.47
C LEU A 24 -7.17 15.88 -14.32
N TRP A 25 -5.88 15.69 -14.55
CA TRP A 25 -4.86 15.93 -13.51
C TRP A 25 -4.73 17.41 -13.14
N GLU A 26 -4.72 18.30 -14.13
CA GLU A 26 -4.65 19.76 -13.95
C GLU A 26 -5.89 20.33 -13.26
N ALA A 27 -7.04 19.65 -13.38
CA ALA A 27 -8.29 20.06 -12.75
C ALA A 27 -8.41 19.66 -11.26
N VAL A 28 -7.48 18.87 -10.72
CA VAL A 28 -7.53 18.50 -9.30
C VAL A 28 -7.07 19.66 -8.43
N GLU A 29 -7.97 20.18 -7.62
CA GLU A 29 -7.73 21.25 -6.65
C GLU A 29 -7.12 20.68 -5.37
N TRP A 30 -5.81 20.37 -5.39
CA TRP A 30 -5.10 19.75 -4.25
C TRP A 30 -5.07 20.64 -3.02
N ASP A 31 -4.96 21.95 -3.20
CA ASP A 31 -5.01 22.96 -2.14
C ASP A 31 -6.36 22.98 -1.40
N PHE A 32 -7.46 22.63 -2.06
CA PHE A 32 -8.77 22.45 -1.41
C PHE A 32 -8.69 21.43 -0.27
N PHE A 33 -7.94 20.34 -0.44
CA PHE A 33 -7.79 19.30 0.58
C PHE A 33 -6.87 19.68 1.74
N THR A 34 -6.31 20.88 1.73
CA THR A 34 -5.64 21.49 2.91
C THR A 34 -6.58 22.45 3.67
N LYS A 35 -7.89 22.21 3.58
CA LYS A 35 -8.94 23.14 4.04
C LYS A 35 -8.75 24.52 3.44
N GLU A 36 -8.70 24.58 2.12
CA GLU A 36 -8.54 25.80 1.34
C GLU A 36 -7.25 26.58 1.70
N GLY A 37 -6.14 25.87 1.94
CA GLY A 37 -4.85 26.47 2.27
C GLY A 37 -4.67 26.88 3.74
N THR A 38 -5.62 26.57 4.62
CA THR A 38 -5.54 26.95 6.05
C THR A 38 -4.74 25.96 6.89
N GLU A 39 -4.62 24.69 6.42
CA GLU A 39 -3.92 23.63 7.14
C GLU A 39 -2.69 23.13 6.36
N LYS A 40 -1.68 22.69 7.09
CA LYS A 40 -0.44 22.17 6.51
C LYS A 40 -0.45 20.65 6.37
N VAL A 41 -1.59 20.08 6.00
CA VAL A 41 -1.77 18.63 5.80
C VAL A 41 -2.91 18.41 4.82
N LEU A 42 -2.82 17.37 3.99
CA LEU A 42 -3.94 16.94 3.16
C LEU A 42 -4.94 16.14 3.99
N TYR A 43 -6.22 16.40 3.76
CA TYR A 43 -7.32 15.69 4.40
C TYR A 43 -7.91 14.66 3.44
N TRP A 44 -8.23 13.49 3.98
CA TRP A 44 -8.90 12.43 3.25
C TRP A 44 -10.41 12.67 3.27
N HIS A 45 -11.02 12.45 2.12
CA HIS A 45 -12.44 12.41 1.87
C HIS A 45 -13.16 13.78 1.92
N TRP A 46 -13.79 14.05 0.82
CA TRP A 46 -14.86 15.04 0.68
C TRP A 46 -16.00 14.42 -0.14
N SER A 47 -17.25 14.72 0.23
CA SER A 47 -18.42 14.32 -0.55
C SER A 47 -19.50 15.40 -0.53
N PRO A 48 -20.35 15.50 -1.56
CA PRO A 48 -21.40 16.52 -1.64
C PRO A 48 -22.41 16.46 -0.49
N ASP A 49 -22.65 15.29 0.10
CA ASP A 49 -23.61 15.07 1.18
C ASP A 49 -23.03 15.30 2.58
N LYS A 50 -21.74 15.11 2.77
CA LYS A 50 -21.07 15.21 4.08
C LYS A 50 -19.98 16.26 4.15
N GLY A 51 -19.62 16.87 3.00
CA GLY A 51 -18.50 17.80 2.95
C GLY A 51 -17.22 17.15 3.49
N SER A 52 -16.50 17.87 4.33
CA SER A 52 -15.26 17.40 4.99
C SER A 52 -15.51 16.80 6.39
N ALA A 53 -16.70 16.24 6.66
CA ALA A 53 -17.08 15.76 7.99
C ALA A 53 -16.19 14.64 8.55
N MET A 54 -15.54 13.84 7.69
CA MET A 54 -14.57 12.82 8.11
C MET A 54 -13.35 13.41 8.83
N ASN A 55 -12.94 14.61 8.44
CA ASN A 55 -11.87 15.41 9.09
C ASN A 55 -10.61 14.58 9.44
N MET A 56 -10.22 13.66 8.56
CA MET A 56 -9.10 12.76 8.77
C MET A 56 -7.85 13.27 8.03
N PRO A 57 -6.82 13.73 8.74
CA PRO A 57 -5.56 14.14 8.10
C PRO A 57 -4.79 12.92 7.60
N ILE A 58 -4.26 13.02 6.38
CA ILE A 58 -3.37 12.00 5.80
C ILE A 58 -1.95 12.31 6.25
N GLN A 59 -1.42 11.58 7.22
CA GLN A 59 -0.12 11.87 7.80
C GLN A 59 0.64 10.62 8.26
N GLY A 60 1.96 10.68 8.24
CA GLY A 60 2.84 9.58 8.57
C GLY A 60 2.96 8.56 7.42
N TRP A 61 3.80 7.56 7.61
CA TRP A 61 3.98 6.52 6.61
C TRP A 61 2.68 5.70 6.42
N ASN A 62 2.14 5.75 5.22
CA ASN A 62 0.98 4.96 4.78
C ASN A 62 0.95 4.90 3.23
N GLU A 63 -0.13 4.40 2.65
CA GLU A 63 -0.32 4.21 1.22
C GLU A 63 -0.41 5.50 0.39
N ALA A 64 -0.56 6.66 1.02
CA ALA A 64 -0.90 7.90 0.33
C ALA A 64 0.31 8.77 -0.07
N LEU A 65 1.54 8.25 -0.06
CA LEU A 65 2.72 8.99 -0.55
C LEU A 65 2.49 9.55 -1.95
N ILE A 66 1.91 8.76 -2.85
CA ILE A 66 1.63 9.19 -4.23
C ILE A 66 0.71 10.40 -4.29
N VAL A 67 -0.23 10.55 -3.36
CA VAL A 67 -1.14 11.70 -3.29
C VAL A 67 -0.35 12.98 -3.03
N TYR A 68 0.59 12.94 -2.09
CA TYR A 68 1.47 14.07 -1.79
C TYR A 68 2.41 14.41 -2.94
N VAL A 69 2.95 13.40 -3.64
CA VAL A 69 3.80 13.60 -4.82
C VAL A 69 3.01 14.26 -5.94
N LEU A 70 1.79 13.80 -6.21
CA LEU A 70 0.92 14.39 -7.22
C LEU A 70 0.51 15.81 -6.84
N ALA A 71 0.13 16.04 -5.61
CA ALA A 71 -0.25 17.36 -5.11
C ALA A 71 0.89 18.37 -5.18
N ALA A 72 2.11 17.96 -4.79
CA ALA A 72 3.28 18.83 -4.86
C ALA A 72 3.74 19.12 -6.31
N SER A 73 3.47 18.19 -7.24
CA SER A 73 3.83 18.32 -8.66
C SER A 73 2.73 18.93 -9.53
N SER A 74 1.57 19.28 -8.97
CA SER A 74 0.48 19.86 -9.74
C SER A 74 0.91 21.20 -10.36
N PRO A 75 0.65 21.43 -11.67
CA PRO A 75 0.99 22.68 -12.33
C PRO A 75 0.00 23.81 -12.04
N THR A 76 -1.18 23.50 -11.51
CA THR A 76 -2.30 24.43 -11.34
C THR A 76 -2.61 24.72 -9.87
N HIS A 77 -2.67 23.67 -9.03
CA HIS A 77 -3.05 23.72 -7.62
C HIS A 77 -2.02 23.01 -6.73
N PRO A 78 -0.73 23.37 -6.78
CA PRO A 78 0.29 22.69 -5.99
C PRO A 78 0.16 22.98 -4.50
N ILE A 79 0.47 21.97 -3.68
CA ILE A 79 0.68 22.18 -2.25
C ILE A 79 2.09 22.71 -1.97
N GLY A 80 2.23 23.49 -0.90
CA GLY A 80 3.53 23.98 -0.44
C GLY A 80 4.38 22.87 0.20
N ARG A 81 5.71 23.09 0.24
CA ARG A 81 6.66 22.17 0.85
C ARG A 81 6.33 21.84 2.31
N GLU A 82 5.79 22.81 3.04
CA GLU A 82 5.39 22.65 4.44
C GLU A 82 4.26 21.63 4.61
N VAL A 83 3.35 21.50 3.64
CA VAL A 83 2.28 20.49 3.66
C VAL A 83 2.86 19.09 3.63
N TYR A 84 3.94 18.88 2.85
CA TYR A 84 4.66 17.60 2.86
C TYR A 84 5.48 17.41 4.14
N ALA A 85 6.30 18.40 4.51
CA ALA A 85 7.27 18.26 5.59
C ALA A 85 6.62 18.23 6.97
N GLU A 86 5.64 19.13 7.23
CA GLU A 86 4.96 19.23 8.53
C GLU A 86 3.74 18.28 8.59
N GLY A 87 2.95 18.20 7.51
CA GLY A 87 1.77 17.36 7.40
C GLY A 87 2.12 15.88 7.23
N TRP A 88 2.57 15.49 6.05
CA TRP A 88 2.91 14.09 5.77
C TRP A 88 4.01 13.55 6.67
N ALA A 89 5.18 14.15 6.62
CA ALA A 89 6.35 13.67 7.34
C ALA A 89 6.33 13.98 8.84
N ARG A 90 5.39 14.82 9.30
CA ARG A 90 5.24 15.25 10.71
C ARG A 90 6.56 15.78 11.30
N GLY A 91 7.31 16.57 10.50
CA GLY A 91 8.63 17.04 10.89
C GLY A 91 9.67 15.93 11.07
N GLY A 92 9.43 14.75 10.54
CA GLY A 92 10.27 13.55 10.69
C GLY A 92 9.78 12.56 11.75
N ALA A 93 8.66 12.82 12.41
CA ALA A 93 8.08 11.89 13.41
C ALA A 93 7.54 10.59 12.80
N MET A 94 7.49 10.49 11.46
CA MET A 94 7.18 9.22 10.77
C MET A 94 8.36 8.25 10.72
N ARG A 95 9.58 8.67 11.13
CA ARG A 95 10.75 7.79 11.18
C ARG A 95 10.60 6.76 12.30
N ASN A 96 11.05 5.53 12.03
CA ASN A 96 11.10 4.46 13.03
C ASN A 96 12.55 4.20 13.50
N GLY A 97 13.40 3.69 12.64
CA GLY A 97 14.81 3.41 12.91
C GLY A 97 15.10 2.20 13.81
N LYS A 98 14.06 1.47 14.27
CA LYS A 98 14.24 0.23 15.04
C LYS A 98 14.51 -0.96 14.13
N SER A 99 15.12 -2.01 14.68
CA SER A 99 15.32 -3.29 14.01
C SER A 99 14.28 -4.31 14.44
N PHE A 100 13.73 -5.04 13.45
CA PHE A 100 12.83 -6.17 13.61
C PHE A 100 13.38 -7.32 12.78
N TYR A 101 13.60 -8.49 13.37
CA TYR A 101 14.21 -9.65 12.68
C TYR A 101 15.51 -9.26 11.95
N ASP A 102 16.41 -8.56 12.67
CA ASP A 102 17.69 -8.06 12.16
C ASP A 102 17.58 -7.09 10.96
N THR A 103 16.38 -6.59 10.66
CA THR A 103 16.11 -5.64 9.58
C THR A 103 15.71 -4.28 10.13
N VAL A 104 16.42 -3.22 9.78
CA VAL A 104 16.10 -1.84 10.19
C VAL A 104 14.89 -1.35 9.41
N LEU A 105 13.89 -0.82 10.11
CA LEU A 105 12.71 -0.19 9.51
C LEU A 105 12.89 1.33 9.47
N PRO A 106 13.04 1.97 8.30
CA PRO A 106 13.22 3.42 8.24
C PRO A 106 12.01 4.22 8.70
N LEU A 107 10.80 3.85 8.26
CA LEU A 107 9.57 4.61 8.46
C LEU A 107 8.44 3.76 9.02
N GLY A 108 7.47 4.43 9.66
CA GLY A 108 6.19 3.85 10.04
C GLY A 108 6.14 3.33 11.47
N GLU A 109 5.08 2.61 11.78
CA GLU A 109 4.89 1.98 13.08
C GLU A 109 5.78 0.75 13.26
N ASP A 110 5.83 0.22 14.47
CA ASP A 110 6.62 -0.98 14.77
C ASP A 110 6.18 -2.14 13.87
N TYR A 111 7.16 -2.85 13.32
CA TYR A 111 7.02 -3.88 12.26
C TYR A 111 6.52 -3.38 10.90
N GLY A 112 6.22 -2.11 10.72
CA GLY A 112 5.86 -1.49 9.44
C GLY A 112 4.36 -1.33 9.20
N GLY A 113 3.51 -2.03 9.92
CA GLY A 113 2.07 -2.06 9.66
C GLY A 113 1.67 -3.02 8.53
N PRO A 114 0.50 -2.83 7.93
CA PRO A 114 0.01 -3.67 6.84
C PRO A 114 0.77 -3.42 5.54
N LEU A 115 1.01 -4.49 4.75
CA LEU A 115 1.87 -4.43 3.56
C LEU A 115 1.33 -3.53 2.43
N PHE A 116 0.02 -3.28 2.34
CA PHE A 116 -0.48 -2.42 1.27
C PHE A 116 0.10 -0.99 1.32
N TRP A 117 0.56 -0.53 2.46
CA TRP A 117 1.31 0.74 2.57
C TRP A 117 2.57 0.77 1.71
N THR A 118 3.14 -0.39 1.47
CA THR A 118 4.34 -0.58 0.64
C THR A 118 4.01 -0.79 -0.85
N HIS A 119 2.74 -1.07 -1.17
CA HIS A 119 2.35 -1.40 -2.54
C HIS A 119 1.66 -0.25 -3.27
N TYR A 120 0.65 0.39 -2.67
CA TYR A 120 -0.29 1.27 -3.37
C TYR A 120 0.37 2.47 -4.05
N SER A 121 1.20 3.23 -3.34
CA SER A 121 1.90 4.37 -3.94
C SER A 121 2.82 3.96 -5.08
N PHE A 122 3.38 2.75 -5.01
CA PHE A 122 4.36 2.23 -5.96
C PHE A 122 3.74 1.52 -7.17
N LEU A 123 2.41 1.50 -7.28
CA LEU A 123 1.72 1.25 -8.54
C LEU A 123 1.94 2.38 -9.55
N GLY A 124 2.18 3.59 -9.09
CA GLY A 124 2.41 4.78 -9.91
C GLY A 124 3.77 5.45 -9.74
N LEU A 125 4.52 5.11 -8.71
CA LEU A 125 5.86 5.63 -8.44
C LEU A 125 6.88 4.48 -8.52
N ASN A 126 8.05 4.77 -9.06
CA ASN A 126 9.17 3.84 -8.96
C ASN A 126 9.94 4.12 -7.65
N PRO A 127 9.98 3.18 -6.69
CA PRO A 127 10.72 3.40 -5.44
C PRO A 127 12.24 3.39 -5.63
N ARG A 128 12.77 2.80 -6.73
CA ARG A 128 14.20 2.74 -6.99
C ARG A 128 14.75 4.13 -7.31
N GLY A 129 15.68 4.60 -6.49
CA GLY A 129 16.25 5.94 -6.61
C GLY A 129 15.31 7.07 -6.13
N LEU A 130 14.18 6.74 -5.52
CA LEU A 130 13.29 7.70 -4.88
C LEU A 130 13.71 7.87 -3.42
N SER A 131 14.09 9.09 -3.04
CA SER A 131 14.46 9.42 -1.67
C SER A 131 14.10 10.86 -1.32
N ASP A 132 13.95 11.13 -0.05
CA ASP A 132 13.77 12.46 0.49
C ASP A 132 14.64 12.69 1.73
N ALA A 133 14.32 13.70 2.53
CA ALA A 133 15.04 13.98 3.78
C ALA A 133 14.81 12.93 4.88
N TYR A 134 13.90 11.98 4.69
CA TYR A 134 13.42 11.08 5.73
C TYR A 134 13.82 9.63 5.48
N ALA A 135 13.80 9.16 4.21
CA ALA A 135 14.16 7.79 3.85
C ALA A 135 14.60 7.65 2.39
N ASP A 136 15.29 6.55 2.10
CA ASP A 136 15.32 5.89 0.79
C ASP A 136 14.09 4.97 0.69
N TYR A 137 13.25 5.18 -0.32
CA TYR A 137 11.98 4.45 -0.42
C TYR A 137 12.16 3.04 -0.94
N TRP A 138 13.24 2.74 -1.68
CA TRP A 138 13.56 1.37 -2.05
C TRP A 138 13.96 0.55 -0.82
N GLU A 139 14.79 1.11 0.04
CA GLU A 139 15.14 0.50 1.32
C GLU A 139 13.89 0.27 2.19
N GLN A 140 13.04 1.30 2.32
CA GLN A 140 11.81 1.23 3.09
C GLN A 140 10.91 0.06 2.66
N VAL A 141 10.59 -0.04 1.35
CA VAL A 141 9.65 -1.06 0.87
C VAL A 141 10.23 -2.46 0.96
N CYS A 142 11.53 -2.64 0.67
CA CYS A 142 12.19 -3.93 0.81
C CYS A 142 12.25 -4.37 2.28
N ASN A 143 12.61 -3.47 3.19
CA ASN A 143 12.76 -3.81 4.61
C ASN A 143 11.41 -4.08 5.27
N HIS A 144 10.38 -3.27 4.99
CA HIS A 144 9.02 -3.53 5.48
C HIS A 144 8.51 -4.91 5.01
N THR A 145 8.70 -5.25 3.74
CA THR A 145 8.30 -6.55 3.20
C THR A 145 9.03 -7.70 3.88
N ARG A 146 10.36 -7.59 4.06
CA ARG A 146 11.17 -8.61 4.77
C ARG A 146 10.75 -8.80 6.21
N ILE A 147 10.39 -7.72 6.91
CA ILE A 147 9.89 -7.79 8.30
C ILE A 147 8.56 -8.52 8.36
N ASN A 148 7.61 -8.24 7.45
CA ASN A 148 6.34 -8.94 7.38
C ASN A 148 6.51 -10.44 7.07
N TYR A 149 7.38 -10.77 6.11
CA TYR A 149 7.79 -12.13 5.80
C TYR A 149 8.39 -12.84 7.03
N ALA A 150 9.41 -12.23 7.65
CA ALA A 150 10.09 -12.82 8.79
C ALA A 150 9.17 -13.04 10.00
N TYR A 151 8.21 -12.14 10.23
CA TYR A 151 7.17 -12.32 11.24
C TYR A 151 6.33 -13.57 10.97
N CYS A 152 5.91 -13.79 9.72
CA CYS A 152 5.14 -14.98 9.37
C CYS A 152 6.00 -16.27 9.48
N VAL A 153 7.30 -16.20 9.19
CA VAL A 153 8.22 -17.34 9.36
C VAL A 153 8.44 -17.66 10.83
N ASP A 154 8.66 -16.65 11.67
CA ASP A 154 8.78 -16.79 13.13
C ASP A 154 7.48 -17.29 13.76
N ASN A 155 6.34 -16.88 13.21
CA ASN A 155 5.01 -17.31 13.64
C ASN A 155 4.79 -17.24 15.16
N PRO A 156 4.97 -16.10 15.79
CA PRO A 156 5.00 -16.01 17.27
C PRO A 156 3.67 -16.36 17.94
N LYS A 157 2.57 -16.41 17.17
CA LYS A 157 1.24 -16.79 17.63
C LYS A 157 0.87 -18.25 17.34
N GLY A 158 1.70 -18.99 16.60
CA GLY A 158 1.50 -20.41 16.33
C GLY A 158 0.33 -20.73 15.40
N TYR A 159 0.02 -19.84 14.45
CA TYR A 159 -1.04 -20.09 13.47
C TYR A 159 -0.64 -21.18 12.45
N ALA A 160 -1.58 -22.05 12.12
CA ALA A 160 -1.33 -23.11 11.14
C ALA A 160 -1.01 -22.51 9.77
N GLY A 161 0.01 -23.07 9.11
CA GLY A 161 0.41 -22.69 7.77
C GLY A 161 1.37 -21.51 7.68
N TYR A 162 1.43 -20.63 8.65
CA TYR A 162 2.40 -19.53 8.63
C TYR A 162 3.83 -20.06 8.49
N GLY A 163 4.60 -19.48 7.58
CA GLY A 163 5.97 -19.92 7.30
C GLY A 163 6.53 -19.34 6.01
N ALA A 164 7.67 -19.86 5.58
CA ALA A 164 8.40 -19.35 4.42
C ALA A 164 7.61 -19.40 3.09
N ASP A 165 6.67 -20.33 2.98
CA ASP A 165 5.84 -20.50 1.78
C ASP A 165 4.43 -19.91 1.94
N CYS A 166 4.07 -19.46 3.16
CA CYS A 166 2.72 -18.98 3.45
C CYS A 166 2.80 -17.75 4.38
N TRP A 167 2.77 -16.59 3.79
CA TRP A 167 2.93 -15.31 4.45
C TRP A 167 2.19 -14.20 3.73
N GLY A 168 2.05 -13.05 4.39
CA GLY A 168 1.48 -11.85 3.82
C GLY A 168 0.32 -11.30 4.65
N LEU A 169 0.62 -10.27 5.46
CA LEU A 169 -0.36 -9.57 6.30
C LEU A 169 -0.68 -8.21 5.70
N THR A 170 -1.92 -8.03 5.33
CA THR A 170 -2.48 -6.79 4.78
C THR A 170 -3.96 -6.71 5.11
N PRO A 171 -4.63 -5.57 4.96
CA PRO A 171 -6.07 -5.49 5.11
C PRO A 171 -6.77 -6.54 4.25
N SER A 172 -7.67 -7.29 4.86
CA SER A 172 -8.42 -8.35 4.21
C SER A 172 -9.64 -8.76 5.03
N ASP A 173 -10.50 -9.58 4.45
CA ASP A 173 -11.58 -10.22 5.18
C ASP A 173 -11.04 -11.21 6.20
N ILE A 174 -11.75 -11.34 7.31
CA ILE A 174 -11.52 -12.30 8.39
C ILE A 174 -12.85 -13.01 8.68
N PRO A 175 -12.88 -14.15 9.40
CA PRO A 175 -14.11 -14.88 9.67
C PRO A 175 -15.26 -14.02 10.21
N ASP A 176 -14.96 -13.01 11.00
CA ASP A 176 -15.95 -12.14 11.66
C ASP A 176 -15.99 -10.70 11.10
N GLY A 177 -15.53 -10.48 9.88
CA GLY A 177 -15.59 -9.15 9.23
C GLY A 177 -14.34 -8.81 8.43
N TYR A 178 -13.80 -7.61 8.63
CA TYR A 178 -12.62 -7.07 7.92
C TYR A 178 -11.65 -6.44 8.91
N THR A 179 -10.34 -6.59 8.68
CA THR A 179 -9.32 -5.93 9.50
C THR A 179 -8.07 -5.57 8.72
N ALA A 180 -7.37 -4.54 9.18
CA ALA A 180 -6.05 -4.18 8.67
C ALA A 180 -4.99 -5.09 9.32
N SER A 181 -4.87 -6.33 8.80
CA SER A 181 -3.91 -7.31 9.30
C SER A 181 -2.47 -6.82 9.14
N SER A 182 -1.69 -6.95 10.21
CA SER A 182 -0.27 -6.58 10.28
C SER A 182 0.39 -7.38 11.41
N PRO A 183 1.71 -7.38 11.58
CA PRO A 183 2.35 -8.05 12.72
C PRO A 183 1.81 -7.60 14.09
N THR A 184 1.42 -6.32 14.22
CA THR A 184 0.83 -5.77 15.45
C THR A 184 -0.67 -6.02 15.59
N ASN A 185 -1.35 -6.39 14.49
CA ASN A 185 -2.79 -6.70 14.45
C ASN A 185 -3.05 -8.02 13.69
N ASP A 186 -2.32 -9.06 14.05
CA ASP A 186 -2.44 -10.37 13.41
C ASP A 186 -3.64 -11.18 13.95
N ARG A 187 -4.46 -11.69 13.04
CA ARG A 187 -5.68 -12.46 13.30
C ARG A 187 -5.60 -13.90 12.76
N GLY A 188 -4.43 -14.36 12.35
CA GLY A 188 -4.23 -15.70 11.79
C GLY A 188 -4.67 -15.85 10.33
N VAL A 189 -4.88 -14.72 9.64
CA VAL A 189 -5.36 -14.67 8.26
C VAL A 189 -4.23 -14.23 7.33
N ILE A 190 -4.01 -14.98 6.26
CA ILE A 190 -3.09 -14.65 5.16
C ILE A 190 -3.88 -14.14 3.97
N ALA A 191 -3.43 -13.03 3.40
CA ALA A 191 -3.92 -12.50 2.13
C ALA A 191 -2.92 -12.80 1.01
N PRO A 192 -3.26 -13.63 0.01
CA PRO A 192 -2.35 -13.96 -1.10
C PRO A 192 -1.77 -12.73 -1.80
N THR A 193 -2.59 -11.68 -1.96
CA THR A 193 -2.17 -10.44 -2.59
C THR A 193 -0.97 -9.79 -1.89
N ALA A 194 -0.86 -9.88 -0.56
CA ALA A 194 0.24 -9.28 0.19
C ALA A 194 1.61 -9.87 -0.21
N ALA A 195 1.72 -11.19 -0.27
CA ALA A 195 2.94 -11.86 -0.70
C ALA A 195 3.21 -11.66 -2.20
N LEU A 196 2.18 -11.72 -3.05
CA LEU A 196 2.35 -11.67 -4.50
C LEU A 196 2.66 -10.27 -5.00
N SER A 197 2.05 -9.22 -4.43
CA SER A 197 2.37 -7.83 -4.75
C SER A 197 3.77 -7.42 -4.27
N SER A 198 4.36 -8.20 -3.39
CA SER A 198 5.75 -8.04 -2.92
C SER A 198 6.80 -8.60 -3.87
N MET A 199 6.43 -9.22 -4.99
CA MET A 199 7.34 -9.81 -5.99
C MET A 199 8.48 -8.86 -6.42
N PRO A 200 8.27 -7.55 -6.62
CA PRO A 200 9.36 -6.63 -6.97
C PRO A 200 10.41 -6.45 -5.85
N TYR A 201 10.08 -6.75 -4.59
CA TYR A 201 10.89 -6.50 -3.40
C TYR A 201 11.53 -7.77 -2.83
N THR A 202 10.80 -8.88 -2.89
CA THR A 202 11.18 -10.20 -2.35
C THR A 202 10.80 -11.30 -3.36
N PRO A 203 11.46 -11.36 -4.54
CA PRO A 203 11.04 -12.24 -5.64
C PRO A 203 11.06 -13.72 -5.28
N ASP A 204 12.05 -14.19 -4.53
CA ASP A 204 12.19 -15.61 -4.20
C ASP A 204 11.13 -16.03 -3.19
N GLU A 205 10.92 -15.26 -2.14
CA GLU A 205 9.91 -15.49 -1.09
C GLU A 205 8.48 -15.38 -1.67
N SER A 206 8.25 -14.40 -2.52
CA SER A 206 6.96 -14.23 -3.21
C SER A 206 6.68 -15.37 -4.19
N MET A 207 7.70 -15.84 -4.90
CA MET A 207 7.56 -17.00 -5.80
C MET A 207 7.31 -18.30 -5.03
N ALA A 208 7.92 -18.48 -3.86
CA ALA A 208 7.65 -19.61 -2.99
C ALA A 208 6.18 -19.59 -2.51
N ALA A 209 5.71 -18.44 -2.07
CA ALA A 209 4.30 -18.25 -1.69
C ALA A 209 3.33 -18.50 -2.86
N LEU A 210 3.62 -17.99 -4.06
CA LEU A 210 2.81 -18.23 -5.26
C LEU A 210 2.67 -19.74 -5.54
N ARG A 211 3.79 -20.49 -5.48
CA ARG A 211 3.77 -21.94 -5.69
C ARG A 211 2.96 -22.67 -4.63
N PHE A 212 3.08 -22.27 -3.38
CA PHE A 212 2.30 -22.84 -2.29
C PHE A 212 0.81 -22.56 -2.47
N PHE A 213 0.44 -21.32 -2.70
CA PHE A 213 -0.96 -20.91 -2.89
C PHE A 213 -1.59 -21.59 -4.10
N TYR A 214 -0.86 -21.70 -5.22
CA TYR A 214 -1.40 -22.28 -6.45
C TYR A 214 -1.40 -23.81 -6.46
N TYR A 215 -0.27 -24.45 -6.09
CA TYR A 215 -0.15 -25.91 -6.22
C TYR A 215 -0.58 -26.70 -4.99
N LYS A 216 -0.61 -26.09 -3.80
CA LYS A 216 -1.01 -26.78 -2.58
C LYS A 216 -2.43 -26.42 -2.14
N LEU A 217 -2.85 -25.20 -2.36
CA LEU A 217 -4.15 -24.69 -1.92
C LEU A 217 -5.01 -24.20 -3.08
N GLY A 218 -4.61 -24.39 -4.33
CA GLY A 218 -5.29 -23.81 -5.48
C GLY A 218 -6.75 -24.26 -5.64
N ASP A 219 -7.09 -25.49 -5.23
CA ASP A 219 -8.47 -25.98 -5.16
C ASP A 219 -9.40 -25.17 -4.22
N LYS A 220 -8.81 -24.38 -3.34
CA LYS A 220 -9.52 -23.53 -2.36
C LYS A 220 -9.31 -22.04 -2.58
N LEU A 221 -8.13 -21.65 -3.09
CA LEU A 221 -7.73 -20.26 -3.21
C LEU A 221 -7.94 -19.68 -4.61
N TRP A 222 -7.96 -20.52 -5.67
CA TRP A 222 -8.06 -20.02 -7.04
C TRP A 222 -9.52 -20.01 -7.50
N SER A 223 -9.99 -18.81 -7.90
CA SER A 223 -11.32 -18.56 -8.43
C SER A 223 -11.28 -18.19 -9.92
N ASP A 224 -12.44 -17.93 -10.52
CA ASP A 224 -12.55 -17.43 -11.90
C ASP A 224 -11.84 -16.09 -12.14
N TYR A 225 -11.56 -15.35 -11.06
CA TYR A 225 -10.92 -14.02 -11.09
C TYR A 225 -9.51 -14.00 -10.49
N GLY A 226 -8.94 -15.16 -10.15
CA GLY A 226 -7.64 -15.28 -9.51
C GLY A 226 -7.74 -15.77 -8.06
N PHE A 227 -6.78 -15.40 -7.23
CA PHE A 227 -6.81 -15.76 -5.81
C PHE A 227 -7.94 -15.05 -5.08
N ILE A 228 -8.58 -15.75 -4.13
CA ILE A 228 -9.51 -15.15 -3.17
C ILE A 228 -8.77 -14.15 -2.26
N ASP A 229 -9.54 -13.30 -1.57
CA ASP A 229 -8.98 -12.23 -0.74
C ASP A 229 -8.07 -12.78 0.37
N SER A 230 -8.56 -13.74 1.15
CA SER A 230 -7.84 -14.22 2.33
C SER A 230 -8.28 -15.59 2.81
N PHE A 231 -7.47 -16.19 3.70
CA PHE A 231 -7.75 -17.49 4.31
C PHE A 231 -7.06 -17.65 5.66
N ASP A 232 -7.59 -18.56 6.50
CA ASP A 232 -7.04 -18.99 7.79
C ASP A 232 -6.95 -20.53 7.84
N LEU A 233 -5.75 -21.07 7.83
CA LEU A 233 -5.52 -22.52 7.92
C LEU A 233 -5.72 -23.06 9.34
N THR A 234 -5.67 -22.23 10.36
CA THR A 234 -5.89 -22.64 11.75
C THR A 234 -7.33 -23.08 11.96
N SER A 235 -8.28 -22.27 11.47
CA SER A 235 -9.71 -22.58 11.53
C SER A 235 -10.23 -23.36 10.30
N GLY A 236 -9.43 -23.41 9.23
CA GLY A 236 -9.85 -23.99 7.95
C GLY A 236 -10.82 -23.07 7.20
N TRP A 237 -10.82 -21.77 7.49
CA TRP A 237 -11.65 -20.77 6.83
C TRP A 237 -11.00 -20.27 5.54
N PHE A 238 -11.80 -20.12 4.50
CA PHE A 238 -11.43 -19.53 3.22
C PHE A 238 -12.50 -18.52 2.86
N ASP A 239 -12.10 -17.30 2.49
CA ASP A 239 -13.07 -16.32 2.03
C ASP A 239 -13.77 -16.83 0.77
N ARG A 240 -15.10 -16.93 0.84
CA ARG A 240 -15.98 -17.33 -0.27
C ARG A 240 -16.90 -16.21 -0.72
N GLY A 241 -16.70 -15.02 -0.16
CA GLY A 241 -17.37 -13.83 -0.63
C GLY A 241 -16.94 -13.46 -2.06
N MET A 242 -17.63 -12.51 -2.68
CA MET A 242 -17.22 -11.97 -3.98
C MET A 242 -16.13 -10.88 -3.82
N HIS A 243 -15.31 -10.98 -2.79
CA HIS A 243 -14.20 -10.07 -2.60
C HIS A 243 -13.02 -10.59 -3.43
N ILE A 244 -12.61 -9.80 -4.39
CA ILE A 244 -11.44 -10.06 -5.23
C ILE A 244 -10.25 -9.44 -4.51
N ALA A 245 -9.19 -10.22 -4.31
CA ALA A 245 -7.91 -9.67 -3.86
C ALA A 245 -7.43 -8.61 -4.87
N ILE A 246 -7.45 -7.36 -4.48
CA ILE A 246 -7.05 -6.22 -5.32
C ILE A 246 -5.57 -5.91 -5.08
#